data_515d11b78b9e19e8b03a0c390dc3d829
#
_entry.id   515d11b78b9e19e8b03a0c390dc3d829
#
_cell.length_a   1.000
_cell.length_b   1.000
_cell.length_c   1.000
_cell.angle_alpha   90.00
_cell.angle_beta   90.00
_cell.angle_gamma   90.00
#
_symmetry.space_group_name_H-M   'P 1'
#
loop_
_entity.id
_entity.type
_entity.pdbx_description
1 polymer ?
#
loop_
_entity_poly.entity_id
_entity_poly.type
_entity_poly.pdbx_seq_one_letter_code
_entity_poly.pdbx_strand_id
1 'polypeptide(L)' 'MPDLDSPFSGLANDRKPTHAELIRAIRFVVAAEYEAVQFYMQLAESIYAEQ' A
#
# COMPACT_ATOMS: atom_id res chain seq x y z
N MET A 1 2.48 -10.46 -14.12
CA MET A 1 2.93 -9.85 -12.88
C MET A 1 2.30 -10.53 -11.68
N PRO A 2 3.10 -10.96 -10.77
CA PRO A 2 2.53 -11.59 -9.59
C PRO A 2 1.68 -10.60 -8.80
N ASP A 3 0.72 -11.14 -8.10
CA ASP A 3 -0.20 -10.34 -7.30
C ASP A 3 0.28 -10.17 -5.88
N LEU A 4 1.60 -10.20 -5.69
CA LEU A 4 2.17 -10.15 -4.34
C LEU A 4 1.82 -8.86 -3.62
N ASP A 5 1.64 -7.79 -4.38
CA ASP A 5 1.36 -6.49 -3.78
C ASP A 5 -0.11 -6.20 -3.64
N SER A 6 -0.96 -7.13 -4.06
CA SER A 6 -2.40 -6.92 -3.97
C SER A 6 -2.92 -7.45 -2.64
N PRO A 7 -3.67 -6.62 -1.89
CA PRO A 7 -4.26 -7.12 -0.66
C PRO A 7 -5.35 -8.16 -0.89
N PHE A 8 -5.75 -8.35 -2.14
CA PHE A 8 -6.80 -9.30 -2.48
C PHE A 8 -6.27 -10.51 -3.23
N SER A 9 -4.95 -10.65 -3.36
CA SER A 9 -4.40 -11.81 -4.02
C SER A 9 -4.78 -13.05 -3.21
N GLY A 10 -5.19 -14.08 -3.89
CA GLY A 10 -5.64 -15.30 -3.24
C GLY A 10 -7.11 -15.39 -2.97
N LEU A 11 -7.86 -14.32 -3.22
CA LEU A 11 -9.31 -14.39 -3.10
C LEU A 11 -9.92 -15.03 -4.33
N ALA A 12 -10.99 -15.77 -4.14
CA ALA A 12 -11.75 -16.29 -5.26
C ALA A 12 -12.47 -15.14 -5.96
N ASN A 13 -12.48 -15.17 -7.28
CA ASN A 13 -13.05 -14.07 -8.05
C ASN A 13 -14.55 -13.93 -7.89
N ASP A 14 -15.22 -15.01 -7.49
CA ASP A 14 -16.68 -15.07 -7.47
C ASP A 14 -17.26 -14.92 -6.07
N ARG A 15 -16.48 -14.48 -5.10
CA ARG A 15 -17.00 -14.28 -3.75
C ARG A 15 -16.60 -12.93 -3.21
N LYS A 16 -17.41 -12.45 -2.31
CA LYS A 16 -17.13 -11.18 -1.64
C LYS A 16 -16.07 -11.40 -0.57
N PRO A 17 -15.24 -10.39 -0.33
CA PRO A 17 -14.27 -10.47 0.76
C PRO A 17 -15.00 -10.56 2.11
N THR A 18 -14.39 -11.25 3.04
CA THR A 18 -14.88 -11.28 4.41
C THR A 18 -14.53 -9.96 5.09
N HIS A 19 -15.15 -9.74 6.26
CA HIS A 19 -14.83 -8.56 7.05
C HIS A 19 -13.35 -8.51 7.41
N ALA A 20 -12.78 -9.63 7.81
CA ALA A 20 -11.37 -9.69 8.16
C ALA A 20 -10.47 -9.38 6.97
N GLU A 21 -10.87 -9.85 5.79
CA GLU A 21 -10.10 -9.57 4.58
C GLU A 21 -10.14 -8.08 4.23
N LEU A 22 -11.29 -7.45 4.43
CA LEU A 22 -11.40 -6.02 4.19
C LEU A 22 -10.52 -5.22 5.13
N ILE A 23 -10.52 -5.59 6.41
CA ILE A 23 -9.66 -4.90 7.38
C ILE A 23 -8.20 -5.05 7.00
N ARG A 24 -7.79 -6.24 6.58
CA ARG A 24 -6.42 -6.47 6.16
C ARG A 24 -6.07 -5.63 4.92
N ALA A 25 -7.01 -5.53 3.98
CA ALA A 25 -6.79 -4.72 2.79
C ALA A 25 -6.63 -3.25 3.13
N ILE A 26 -7.45 -2.75 4.07
CA ILE A 26 -7.35 -1.36 4.51
C ILE A 26 -6.01 -1.10 5.17
N ARG A 27 -5.56 -2.02 6.01
CA ARG A 27 -4.25 -1.88 6.66
C ARG A 27 -3.12 -1.86 5.64
N PHE A 28 -3.25 -2.67 4.61
CA PHE A 28 -2.27 -2.69 3.54
C PHE A 28 -2.19 -1.33 2.85
N VAL A 29 -3.35 -0.76 2.51
CA VAL A 29 -3.39 0.54 1.83
C VAL A 29 -2.83 1.65 2.72
N VAL A 30 -3.20 1.65 3.99
CA VAL A 30 -2.70 2.66 4.93
C VAL A 30 -1.18 2.57 5.06
N ALA A 31 -0.66 1.36 5.18
CA ALA A 31 0.79 1.17 5.26
C ALA A 31 1.49 1.65 4.00
N ALA A 32 0.92 1.35 2.84
CA ALA A 32 1.50 1.76 1.57
C ALA A 32 1.51 3.29 1.43
N GLU A 33 0.43 3.94 1.86
CA GLU A 33 0.36 5.40 1.82
C GLU A 33 1.37 6.04 2.76
N TYR A 34 1.53 5.48 3.94
CA TYR A 34 2.50 6.00 4.89
C TYR A 34 3.92 5.90 4.32
N GLU A 35 4.24 4.77 3.72
CA GLU A 35 5.55 4.60 3.09
C GLU A 35 5.77 5.60 1.96
N ALA A 36 4.74 5.83 1.17
CA ALA A 36 4.83 6.80 0.06
C ALA A 36 5.11 8.20 0.59
N VAL A 37 4.44 8.59 1.68
CA VAL A 37 4.65 9.90 2.27
C VAL A 37 6.10 10.03 2.75
N GLN A 38 6.62 9.02 3.42
CA GLN A 38 8.01 9.05 3.89
C GLN A 38 8.98 9.18 2.72
N PHE A 39 8.71 8.47 1.65
CA PHE A 39 9.54 8.54 0.46
C PHE A 39 9.55 9.95 -0.13
N TYR A 40 8.37 10.55 -0.24
CA TYR A 40 8.27 11.90 -0.79
C TYR A 40 8.96 12.92 0.10
N MET A 41 8.87 12.76 1.41
CA MET A 41 9.56 13.66 2.32
C MET A 41 11.07 13.57 2.16
N GLN A 42 11.59 12.37 1.97
CA GLN A 42 13.01 12.17 1.73
C GLN A 42 13.46 12.82 0.43
N LEU A 43 12.64 12.70 -0.59
CA LEU A 43 12.93 13.34 -1.88
C LEU A 43 12.97 14.86 -1.73
N ALA A 44 12.00 15.42 -0.99
CA ALA A 44 11.95 16.86 -0.78
C ALA A 44 13.20 17.34 -0.06
N GLU A 45 13.62 16.61 0.98
CA GLU A 45 14.83 16.96 1.71
C GLU A 45 16.06 16.93 0.82
N SER A 46 16.11 15.93 -0.05
CA SER A 46 17.23 15.79 -0.96
C SER A 46 17.32 16.99 -1.92
N ILE A 47 16.18 17.43 -2.42
CA ILE A 47 16.13 18.58 -3.32
C ILE A 47 16.57 19.84 -2.59
N TYR A 48 16.08 20.06 -1.37
CA TYR A 48 16.48 21.23 -0.60
C TYR A 48 17.98 21.23 -0.30
N ALA A 49 18.52 20.05 -0.04
CA ALA A 49 19.93 19.98 0.32
C ALA A 49 20.84 20.37 -0.85
N GLU A 50 20.35 20.26 -2.08
CA GLU A 50 21.14 20.61 -3.26
C GLU A 50 21.08 22.09 -3.62
N GLN A 51 20.23 22.82 -2.96
CA GLN A 51 20.13 24.25 -3.21
C GLN A 51 21.08 24.99 -2.26
#